data_20edad27567ee93fecb68515698ceb80
#
_entry.id   20edad27567ee93fecb68515698ceb80
#
_cell.length_a   1.000
_cell.length_b   1.000
_cell.length_c   1.000
_cell.angle_alpha   90.00
_cell.angle_beta   90.00
_cell.angle_gamma   90.00
#
_symmetry.space_group_name_H-M   'P 1'
#
loop_
_entity.id
_entity.type
_entity.pdbx_description
1 polymer ?
#
loop_
_entity_poly.entity_id
_entity_poly.type
_entity_poly.pdbx_seq_one_letter_code
_entity_poly.pdbx_strand_id
1 'polypeptide(L)'
;NDDAAPANGGNATGGQSIPSQGGKKSGAANGPMIPADLTASIDFEVETLIYNQTPVHNARINAAIANSKVTLNEVSAGLPGGTDFSVFGSISGEGPKPSAALSYEVASENIRAVARWLGADVDGIRADRLRRFSLTGGIKGTPDKLDISDLDMRIDDTAIRGAIVANLSGEGLPALGIGLKLDRINLDRYISAAPTDANGDAASGATASDPAASGSGTASGGSDSAAPSSGPAAGGDAMVKTIKDALAPLDGIAANYRLAADEIISSGVSIKGISIDGSLTGSQIKLNNFAVADAVGLSASASGVFRGDIAVPAFEGLKLKVTAKTLEPVAKLTGITLPAPASEYKSIQANVGLNGPVTGPNLDLDVSNPLMQVALNGVLQDLFGATPGIDGKLAMQASSLNRVLPLVAPTYEPSGNL
;
A
#
# COMPACT_ATOMS: atom_id res chain seq x y z
N ASN A 1 -55.79 -36.08 62.05
CA ASN A 1 -55.01 -36.23 63.28
C ASN A 1 -53.89 -35.23 63.22
N ASP A 2 -54.12 -34.05 63.80
CA ASP A 2 -53.79 -33.68 65.15
C ASP A 2 -52.22 -33.46 65.27
N ASP A 3 -51.68 -32.46 65.77
CA ASP A 3 -52.11 -31.42 66.66
C ASP A 3 -50.92 -30.40 66.79
N ALA A 4 -51.28 -29.18 66.93
CA ALA A 4 -51.01 -28.25 67.98
C ALA A 4 -49.71 -27.41 67.92
N ALA A 5 -49.96 -26.16 67.88
CA ALA A 5 -49.12 -25.07 68.36
C ALA A 5 -48.96 -25.11 69.90
N PRO A 6 -48.11 -24.31 70.57
CA PRO A 6 -48.33 -22.86 70.66
C PRO A 6 -47.07 -22.00 70.76
N ALA A 7 -47.20 -20.76 70.28
CA ALA A 7 -47.13 -19.42 70.94
C ALA A 7 -46.03 -19.10 71.95
N ASN A 8 -45.28 -18.07 71.73
CA ASN A 8 -45.10 -16.80 72.49
C ASN A 8 -43.80 -16.11 72.01
N GLY A 9 -43.72 -14.93 71.65
CA GLY A 9 -44.17 -13.66 72.23
C GLY A 9 -42.94 -12.79 72.42
N GLY A 10 -42.89 -11.57 71.91
CA GLY A 10 -41.81 -10.66 72.20
C GLY A 10 -41.61 -9.54 71.18
N ASN A 11 -42.39 -8.62 71.27
CA ASN A 11 -42.45 -7.16 71.18
C ASN A 11 -41.24 -6.38 70.67
N ALA A 12 -41.52 -5.49 69.68
CA ALA A 12 -41.17 -4.06 69.47
C ALA A 12 -39.72 -3.73 69.11
N THR A 13 -39.56 -3.07 68.01
CA THR A 13 -39.44 -1.64 67.88
C THR A 13 -39.09 -1.22 66.44
N GLY A 14 -39.78 -0.29 65.93
CA GLY A 14 -39.61 0.69 64.90
C GLY A 14 -38.29 0.70 64.08
N GLY A 15 -38.39 0.34 62.80
CA GLY A 15 -37.38 0.62 61.82
C GLY A 15 -38.03 1.22 60.61
N GLN A 16 -37.81 2.48 60.39
CA GLN A 16 -38.31 3.29 59.30
C GLN A 16 -37.98 2.62 57.94
N SER A 17 -39.00 2.45 57.13
CA SER A 17 -38.91 2.11 55.73
C SER A 17 -38.30 3.27 54.96
N ILE A 18 -37.07 3.09 54.44
CA ILE A 18 -36.45 3.96 53.47
C ILE A 18 -37.13 3.65 52.12
N PRO A 19 -37.67 4.62 51.38
CA PRO A 19 -38.22 4.39 50.06
C PRO A 19 -37.06 4.06 49.10
N SER A 20 -37.12 2.92 48.44
CA SER A 20 -36.28 2.57 47.30
C SER A 20 -36.51 3.56 46.18
N GLN A 21 -35.63 4.54 46.08
CA GLN A 21 -35.55 5.35 44.86
C GLN A 21 -35.09 4.41 43.71
N GLY A 22 -36.02 4.27 42.77
CA GLY A 22 -35.76 3.59 41.52
C GLY A 22 -34.53 4.15 40.83
N GLY A 23 -33.46 3.35 40.74
CA GLY A 23 -32.28 3.68 39.98
C GLY A 23 -32.68 3.85 38.52
N LYS A 24 -32.71 5.08 38.06
CA LYS A 24 -32.59 5.39 36.64
C LYS A 24 -31.31 4.74 36.15
N LYS A 25 -31.45 3.79 35.22
CA LYS A 25 -30.35 3.34 34.40
C LYS A 25 -29.81 4.57 33.67
N SER A 26 -28.73 5.16 34.19
CA SER A 26 -27.92 6.12 33.43
C SER A 26 -27.32 5.42 32.26
N GLY A 27 -27.87 5.73 31.11
CA GLY A 27 -27.27 5.36 29.83
C GLY A 27 -25.97 6.13 29.61
N ALA A 28 -25.16 5.56 28.74
CA ALA A 28 -24.00 6.12 28.08
C ALA A 28 -22.88 6.59 29.02
N ALA A 29 -21.81 5.82 29.07
CA ALA A 29 -20.53 6.24 29.55
C ALA A 29 -20.05 7.43 28.67
N ASN A 30 -20.32 8.64 29.14
CA ASN A 30 -19.60 9.81 28.67
C ASN A 30 -18.12 9.55 28.99
N GLY A 31 -17.24 9.66 28.01
CA GLY A 31 -15.81 9.61 28.21
C GLY A 31 -15.34 10.62 29.27
N PRO A 32 -14.11 10.58 29.74
CA PRO A 32 -13.63 11.40 30.84
C PRO A 32 -13.81 12.89 30.47
N MET A 33 -14.84 13.50 31.01
CA MET A 33 -15.03 14.95 30.92
C MET A 33 -14.03 15.60 31.87
N ILE A 34 -13.23 16.52 31.34
CA ILE A 34 -12.35 17.33 32.17
C ILE A 34 -13.24 18.29 32.93
N PRO A 35 -13.25 18.30 34.30
CA PRO A 35 -14.06 19.20 35.07
C PRO A 35 -13.74 20.66 34.75
N ALA A 36 -14.77 21.49 34.64
CA ALA A 36 -14.60 22.90 34.27
C ALA A 36 -13.92 23.76 35.38
N ASP A 37 -14.07 23.33 36.62
CA ASP A 37 -13.53 23.97 37.81
C ASP A 37 -12.12 23.46 38.19
N LEU A 38 -11.60 22.46 37.44
CA LEU A 38 -10.25 21.97 37.66
C LEU A 38 -9.23 22.93 37.05
N THR A 39 -8.34 23.46 37.90
CA THR A 39 -7.16 24.21 37.45
C THR A 39 -5.92 23.52 38.01
N ALA A 40 -5.02 23.11 37.10
CA ALA A 40 -3.77 22.43 37.45
C ALA A 40 -2.66 22.82 36.49
N SER A 41 -1.41 22.77 36.97
CA SER A 41 -0.21 22.89 36.16
C SER A 41 0.65 21.65 36.41
N ILE A 42 1.13 21.05 35.34
CA ILE A 42 1.99 19.86 35.34
C ILE A 42 3.31 20.27 34.70
N ASP A 43 4.39 20.11 35.41
CA ASP A 43 5.76 20.20 34.87
C ASP A 43 6.50 18.97 35.36
N PHE A 44 6.81 18.08 34.42
CA PHE A 44 7.45 16.80 34.70
C PHE A 44 8.61 16.64 33.75
N GLU A 45 9.79 16.34 34.30
CA GLU A 45 11.02 16.15 33.55
C GLU A 45 11.77 14.92 34.06
N VAL A 46 12.25 14.11 33.13
CA VAL A 46 13.08 12.93 33.40
C VAL A 46 14.31 13.00 32.48
N GLU A 47 15.48 13.12 33.09
CA GLU A 47 16.73 13.19 32.36
C GLU A 47 16.99 11.91 31.52
N THR A 48 16.69 10.75 32.11
CA THR A 48 16.88 9.45 31.40
C THR A 48 15.85 8.44 31.88
N LEU A 49 15.15 7.88 30.92
CA LEU A 49 14.23 6.75 31.10
C LEU A 49 14.69 5.57 30.22
N ILE A 50 14.79 4.38 30.80
CA ILE A 50 15.10 3.18 29.99
C ILE A 50 13.78 2.56 29.55
N TYR A 51 13.57 2.49 28.25
CA TYR A 51 12.44 1.81 27.64
C TYR A 51 12.92 0.91 26.52
N ASN A 52 12.44 -0.33 26.47
CA ASN A 52 12.85 -1.36 25.51
C ASN A 52 14.39 -1.47 25.39
N GLN A 53 15.08 -1.55 26.56
CA GLN A 53 16.54 -1.66 26.72
C GLN A 53 17.35 -0.48 26.14
N THR A 54 16.69 0.61 25.80
CA THR A 54 17.33 1.78 25.18
C THR A 54 16.99 3.03 25.98
N PRO A 55 17.96 3.93 26.20
CA PRO A 55 17.69 5.17 26.92
C PRO A 55 16.89 6.15 26.04
N VAL A 56 15.87 6.74 26.64
CA VAL A 56 15.15 7.93 26.20
C VAL A 56 15.61 9.08 27.09
N HIS A 57 16.03 10.18 26.50
CA HIS A 57 16.62 11.30 27.21
C HIS A 57 15.70 12.52 27.24
N ASN A 58 15.86 13.34 28.28
CA ASN A 58 15.20 14.63 28.41
C ASN A 58 13.68 14.58 28.13
N ALA A 59 13.02 13.53 28.66
CA ALA A 59 11.58 13.43 28.52
C ALA A 59 10.89 14.50 29.37
N ARG A 60 10.14 15.39 28.73
CA ARG A 60 9.46 16.51 29.36
C ARG A 60 7.98 16.56 29.03
N ILE A 61 7.17 16.86 30.02
CA ILE A 61 5.74 17.15 29.88
C ILE A 61 5.45 18.45 30.63
N ASN A 62 5.08 19.50 29.90
CA ASN A 62 4.59 20.73 30.45
C ASN A 62 3.15 20.95 29.97
N ALA A 63 2.21 20.96 30.88
CA ALA A 63 0.80 21.06 30.57
C ALA A 63 0.05 21.94 31.60
N ALA A 64 -0.98 22.62 31.15
CA ALA A 64 -1.90 23.35 31.97
C ALA A 64 -3.34 22.87 31.76
N ILE A 65 -4.10 22.74 32.83
CA ILE A 65 -5.51 22.36 32.82
C ILE A 65 -6.31 23.52 33.35
N ALA A 66 -7.25 24.03 32.60
CA ALA A 66 -8.20 25.07 33.02
C ALA A 66 -9.42 25.06 32.09
N ASN A 67 -10.61 25.38 32.62
CA ASN A 67 -11.84 25.54 31.83
C ASN A 67 -12.13 24.34 30.92
N SER A 68 -12.12 23.13 31.46
CA SER A 68 -12.30 21.87 30.67
C SER A 68 -11.31 21.66 29.54
N LYS A 69 -10.18 22.34 29.55
CA LYS A 69 -9.15 22.26 28.49
C LYS A 69 -7.81 21.91 29.10
N VAL A 70 -7.13 20.94 28.47
CA VAL A 70 -5.70 20.64 28.67
C VAL A 70 -4.91 21.34 27.57
N THR A 71 -4.02 22.24 27.94
CA THR A 71 -3.07 22.87 27.03
C THR A 71 -1.72 22.15 27.21
N LEU A 72 -1.25 21.50 26.21
CA LEU A 72 0.09 20.91 26.14
C LEU A 72 1.02 22.01 25.64
N ASN A 73 1.78 22.61 26.56
CA ASN A 73 2.78 23.60 26.18
C ASN A 73 3.97 22.93 25.50
N GLU A 74 4.34 21.75 26.03
CA GLU A 74 5.43 20.94 25.50
C GLU A 74 5.27 19.50 25.99
N VAL A 75 5.39 18.55 25.06
CA VAL A 75 5.68 17.14 25.33
C VAL A 75 6.84 16.78 24.43
N SER A 76 8.00 16.54 25.00
CA SER A 76 9.22 16.31 24.22
C SER A 76 10.04 15.16 24.78
N ALA A 77 10.84 14.52 23.94
CA ALA A 77 11.80 13.49 24.33
C ALA A 77 12.88 13.31 23.26
N GLY A 78 14.08 13.00 23.71
CA GLY A 78 15.18 12.51 22.87
C GLY A 78 15.13 10.99 22.77
N LEU A 79 14.89 10.49 21.56
CA LEU A 79 14.78 9.07 21.24
C LEU A 79 16.10 8.53 20.64
N PRO A 80 16.24 7.19 20.48
CA PRO A 80 17.42 6.61 19.86
C PRO A 80 17.75 7.21 18.48
N GLY A 81 19.03 7.23 18.13
CA GLY A 81 19.48 7.70 16.83
C GLY A 81 19.55 9.23 16.66
N GLY A 82 19.65 9.98 17.76
CA GLY A 82 19.63 11.44 17.70
C GLY A 82 18.28 11.95 17.18
N THR A 83 17.21 11.41 17.75
CA THR A 83 15.85 11.75 17.34
C THR A 83 15.20 12.61 18.39
N ASP A 84 14.82 13.82 18.01
CA ASP A 84 14.03 14.73 18.83
C ASP A 84 12.56 14.61 18.42
N PHE A 85 11.70 14.46 19.41
CA PHE A 85 10.25 14.41 19.25
C PHE A 85 9.62 15.50 20.09
N SER A 86 8.67 16.24 19.54
CA SER A 86 7.88 17.21 20.27
C SER A 86 6.42 17.26 19.83
N VAL A 87 5.53 17.49 20.77
CA VAL A 87 4.10 17.72 20.56
C VAL A 87 3.63 18.88 21.43
N PHE A 88 2.81 19.75 20.86
CA PHE A 88 2.17 20.86 21.56
C PHE A 88 0.76 21.10 21.04
N GLY A 89 -0.06 21.80 21.82
CA GLY A 89 -1.43 22.11 21.41
C GLY A 89 -2.43 21.99 22.53
N SER A 90 -3.64 21.53 22.24
CA SER A 90 -4.68 21.45 23.25
C SER A 90 -5.68 20.33 23.03
N ILE A 91 -6.24 19.84 24.13
CA ILE A 91 -7.36 18.89 24.16
C ILE A 91 -8.48 19.57 24.96
N SER A 92 -9.65 19.74 24.33
CA SER A 92 -10.84 20.30 24.96
C SER A 92 -11.80 19.20 25.39
N GLY A 93 -12.25 19.25 26.62
CA GLY A 93 -13.34 18.43 27.15
C GLY A 93 -14.71 19.11 27.08
N GLU A 94 -14.80 20.29 26.46
CA GLU A 94 -16.07 20.97 26.20
C GLU A 94 -16.88 20.22 25.15
N GLY A 95 -18.16 19.96 25.45
CA GLY A 95 -19.05 19.29 24.53
C GLY A 95 -19.20 17.77 24.78
N PRO A 96 -19.94 17.08 23.92
CA PRO A 96 -20.28 15.66 24.11
C PRO A 96 -19.11 14.70 23.90
N LYS A 97 -18.07 15.13 23.20
CA LYS A 97 -16.84 14.36 22.91
C LYS A 97 -15.63 15.27 23.01
N PRO A 98 -14.51 14.78 23.57
CA PRO A 98 -13.30 15.57 23.61
C PRO A 98 -12.79 15.84 22.19
N SER A 99 -12.19 17.01 22.01
CA SER A 99 -11.54 17.37 20.74
C SER A 99 -10.09 17.73 20.98
N ALA A 100 -9.23 17.36 20.05
CA ALA A 100 -7.80 17.66 20.08
C ALA A 100 -7.42 18.59 18.92
N ALA A 101 -6.47 19.48 19.18
CA ALA A 101 -5.78 20.28 18.18
C ALA A 101 -4.30 20.31 18.58
N LEU A 102 -3.51 19.45 17.94
CA LEU A 102 -2.11 19.19 18.27
C LEU A 102 -1.24 19.49 17.06
N SER A 103 -0.03 19.94 17.30
CA SER A 103 1.04 19.98 16.32
C SER A 103 2.17 19.09 16.79
N TYR A 104 2.82 18.44 15.86
CA TYR A 104 3.93 17.54 16.15
C TYR A 104 5.12 17.83 15.27
N GLU A 105 6.30 17.58 15.81
CA GLU A 105 7.57 17.67 15.12
C GLU A 105 8.46 16.50 15.53
N VAL A 106 9.09 15.85 14.54
CA VAL A 106 10.09 14.82 14.73
C VAL A 106 11.26 15.14 13.84
N ALA A 107 12.46 15.15 14.39
CA ALA A 107 13.71 15.28 13.63
C ALA A 107 14.66 14.16 14.06
N SER A 108 15.31 13.49 13.11
CA SER A 108 16.19 12.38 13.38
C SER A 108 17.41 12.41 12.47
N GLU A 109 18.58 12.16 13.06
CA GLU A 109 19.82 11.94 12.30
C GLU A 109 19.96 10.47 11.84
N ASN A 110 19.24 9.56 12.50
CA ASN A 110 19.27 8.13 12.21
C ASN A 110 17.96 7.45 12.57
N ILE A 111 16.92 7.68 11.71
CA ILE A 111 15.59 7.07 11.92
C ILE A 111 15.63 5.54 11.89
N ARG A 112 16.65 4.94 11.27
CA ARG A 112 16.87 3.49 11.31
C ARG A 112 16.99 2.96 12.75
N ALA A 113 17.62 3.71 13.65
CA ALA A 113 17.74 3.32 15.05
C ALA A 113 16.38 3.31 15.75
N VAL A 114 15.53 4.30 15.49
CA VAL A 114 14.16 4.35 15.99
C VAL A 114 13.32 3.20 15.42
N ALA A 115 13.42 2.95 14.12
CA ALA A 115 12.69 1.86 13.48
C ALA A 115 13.02 0.49 14.11
N ARG A 116 14.30 0.20 14.32
CA ARG A 116 14.72 -1.02 15.03
C ARG A 116 14.23 -1.07 16.48
N TRP A 117 14.32 0.05 17.18
CA TRP A 117 13.86 0.16 18.57
C TRP A 117 12.35 -0.12 18.70
N LEU A 118 11.56 0.27 17.68
CA LEU A 118 10.13 -0.03 17.57
C LEU A 118 9.84 -1.43 17.01
N GLY A 119 10.88 -2.23 16.70
CA GLY A 119 10.75 -3.62 16.23
C GLY A 119 10.57 -3.77 14.72
N ALA A 120 10.81 -2.71 13.93
CA ALA A 120 10.76 -2.83 12.47
C ALA A 120 12.02 -3.56 11.94
N ASP A 121 11.81 -4.51 11.03
CA ASP A 121 12.92 -5.11 10.28
C ASP A 121 13.40 -4.15 9.18
N VAL A 122 14.62 -3.70 9.30
CA VAL A 122 15.29 -2.80 8.37
C VAL A 122 16.56 -3.40 7.75
N ASP A 123 16.79 -4.69 7.92
CA ASP A 123 18.06 -5.32 7.51
C ASP A 123 18.13 -5.51 5.99
N GLY A 124 16.99 -5.63 5.31
CA GLY A 124 16.90 -5.60 3.86
C GLY A 124 17.18 -4.22 3.22
N ILE A 125 17.29 -3.16 4.00
CA ILE A 125 17.54 -1.81 3.53
C ILE A 125 19.03 -1.48 3.70
N ARG A 126 19.65 -0.89 2.69
CA ARG A 126 21.08 -0.50 2.73
C ARG A 126 21.42 0.33 3.97
N ALA A 127 22.58 0.08 4.57
CA ALA A 127 22.99 0.69 5.83
C ALA A 127 23.16 2.22 5.79
N ASP A 128 23.37 2.78 4.59
CA ASP A 128 23.50 4.23 4.35
C ASP A 128 22.14 4.93 4.15
N ARG A 129 21.02 4.19 4.26
CA ARG A 129 19.65 4.69 4.12
C ARG A 129 18.90 4.69 5.46
N LEU A 130 17.75 5.38 5.47
CA LEU A 130 16.98 5.65 6.68
C LEU A 130 17.83 6.39 7.73
N ARG A 131 18.53 7.40 7.28
CA ARG A 131 19.37 8.24 8.15
C ARG A 131 18.59 9.48 8.57
N ARG A 132 18.56 10.48 7.74
CA ARG A 132 17.88 11.75 8.04
C ARG A 132 16.37 11.62 7.88
N PHE A 133 15.67 12.06 8.88
CA PHE A 133 14.22 12.07 8.88
C PHE A 133 13.72 13.37 9.52
N SER A 134 12.70 13.95 8.95
CA SER A 134 11.89 14.98 9.61
C SER A 134 10.42 14.77 9.29
N LEU A 135 9.57 15.07 10.24
CA LEU A 135 8.13 14.97 10.13
C LEU A 135 7.50 16.10 10.92
N THR A 136 6.70 16.92 10.26
CA THR A 136 5.89 17.96 10.89
C THR A 136 4.46 17.86 10.42
N GLY A 137 3.53 18.34 11.24
CA GLY A 137 2.12 18.38 10.88
C GLY A 137 1.21 18.75 12.04
N GLY A 138 -0.08 18.79 11.74
CA GLY A 138 -1.14 19.03 12.70
C GLY A 138 -2.12 17.85 12.76
N ILE A 139 -2.64 17.60 13.96
CA ILE A 139 -3.73 16.65 14.20
C ILE A 139 -4.88 17.43 14.82
N LYS A 140 -6.04 17.40 14.18
CA LYS A 140 -7.28 17.97 14.73
C LYS A 140 -8.37 16.92 14.70
N GLY A 141 -9.20 16.89 15.71
CA GLY A 141 -10.34 15.98 15.64
C GLY A 141 -10.93 15.60 16.97
N THR A 142 -11.83 14.66 16.88
CA THR A 142 -12.52 13.96 17.96
C THR A 142 -12.26 12.47 17.79
N PRO A 143 -12.67 11.60 18.75
CA PRO A 143 -12.55 10.14 18.57
C PRO A 143 -13.23 9.60 17.30
N ASP A 144 -14.22 10.33 16.77
CA ASP A 144 -14.95 9.89 15.57
C ASP A 144 -14.42 10.49 14.27
N LYS A 145 -13.66 11.56 14.34
CA LYS A 145 -13.13 12.26 13.17
C LYS A 145 -11.73 12.75 13.44
N LEU A 146 -10.79 12.29 12.64
CA LEU A 146 -9.39 12.67 12.69
C LEU A 146 -9.02 13.40 11.41
N ASP A 147 -8.34 14.52 11.54
CA ASP A 147 -7.78 15.32 10.44
C ASP A 147 -6.28 15.52 10.72
N ILE A 148 -5.45 14.90 9.88
CA ILE A 148 -3.99 15.08 9.86
C ILE A 148 -3.70 16.03 8.70
N SER A 149 -3.39 17.28 9.02
CA SER A 149 -3.12 18.34 8.06
C SER A 149 -1.65 18.73 8.05
N ASP A 150 -1.26 19.41 6.97
CA ASP A 150 0.07 20.00 6.82
C ASP A 150 1.22 19.01 7.03
N LEU A 151 0.98 17.72 6.68
CA LEU A 151 2.01 16.70 6.75
C LEU A 151 3.14 17.05 5.78
N ASP A 152 4.32 17.32 6.34
CA ASP A 152 5.59 17.47 5.61
C ASP A 152 6.57 16.46 6.21
N MET A 153 6.87 15.42 5.46
CA MET A 153 7.78 14.35 5.85
C MET A 153 8.95 14.31 4.88
N ARG A 154 10.14 14.16 5.42
CA ARG A 154 11.35 13.95 4.63
C ARG A 154 12.09 12.74 5.15
N ILE A 155 12.47 11.87 4.25
CA ILE A 155 13.32 10.70 4.53
C ILE A 155 14.48 10.73 3.56
N ASP A 156 15.70 10.89 4.08
CA ASP A 156 16.92 11.04 3.27
C ASP A 156 16.75 12.16 2.21
N ASP A 157 16.61 11.79 0.94
CA ASP A 157 16.50 12.70 -0.21
C ASP A 157 15.03 12.81 -0.73
N THR A 158 14.06 12.21 -0.04
CA THR A 158 12.65 12.15 -0.47
C THR A 158 11.78 13.02 0.41
N ALA A 159 10.95 13.89 -0.18
CA ALA A 159 9.93 14.65 0.53
C ALA A 159 8.52 14.14 0.18
N ILE A 160 7.67 14.02 1.20
CA ILE A 160 6.27 13.62 1.09
C ILE A 160 5.43 14.67 1.80
N ARG A 161 4.41 15.21 1.12
CA ARG A 161 3.49 16.19 1.68
C ARG A 161 2.07 15.78 1.46
N GLY A 162 1.19 16.22 2.36
CA GLY A 162 -0.22 15.97 2.17
C GLY A 162 -1.08 16.10 3.41
N ALA A 163 -2.21 15.39 3.36
CA ALA A 163 -3.18 15.35 4.43
C ALA A 163 -3.93 14.01 4.43
N ILE A 164 -4.40 13.61 5.61
CA ILE A 164 -5.21 12.41 5.79
C ILE A 164 -6.40 12.78 6.68
N VAL A 165 -7.60 12.44 6.24
CA VAL A 165 -8.82 12.61 7.03
C VAL A 165 -9.43 11.24 7.26
N ALA A 166 -9.78 10.94 8.51
CA ALA A 166 -10.52 9.72 8.86
C ALA A 166 -11.85 10.11 9.48
N ASN A 167 -12.94 9.55 8.99
CA ASN A 167 -14.25 9.61 9.59
C ASN A 167 -14.63 8.21 10.08
N LEU A 168 -14.63 8.05 11.40
CA LEU A 168 -14.86 6.77 12.07
C LEU A 168 -16.29 6.70 12.65
N SER A 169 -17.10 7.77 12.48
CA SER A 169 -18.44 7.86 12.99
C SER A 169 -19.48 7.47 11.93
N GLY A 170 -20.57 6.87 12.38
CA GLY A 170 -21.74 6.56 11.56
C GLY A 170 -22.07 5.07 11.50
N GLU A 171 -23.23 4.76 10.92
CA GLU A 171 -23.69 3.38 10.69
C GLU A 171 -23.02 2.73 9.45
N GLY A 172 -22.17 3.49 8.73
CA GLY A 172 -21.48 3.05 7.53
C GLY A 172 -20.03 2.59 7.77
N LEU A 173 -19.35 2.28 6.69
CA LEU A 173 -17.93 1.95 6.73
C LEU A 173 -17.09 3.16 7.18
N PRO A 174 -16.03 2.95 7.99
CA PRO A 174 -15.03 3.98 8.24
C PRO A 174 -14.53 4.57 6.93
N ALA A 175 -14.53 5.90 6.82
CA ALA A 175 -14.18 6.58 5.58
C ALA A 175 -12.83 7.31 5.72
N LEU A 176 -11.91 7.05 4.80
CA LEU A 176 -10.60 7.66 4.74
C LEU A 176 -10.49 8.58 3.51
N GLY A 177 -9.94 9.76 3.71
CA GLY A 177 -9.49 10.65 2.64
C GLY A 177 -7.97 10.76 2.70
N ILE A 178 -7.27 10.38 1.64
CA ILE A 178 -5.81 10.38 1.59
C ILE A 178 -5.35 11.23 0.41
N GLY A 179 -4.64 12.31 0.68
CA GLY A 179 -4.01 13.13 -0.33
C GLY A 179 -2.52 13.25 -0.06
N LEU A 180 -1.67 12.58 -0.85
CA LEU A 180 -0.22 12.59 -0.66
C LEU A 180 0.50 12.91 -1.98
N LYS A 181 1.52 13.74 -1.87
CA LYS A 181 2.46 14.03 -2.95
C LYS A 181 3.87 13.73 -2.51
N LEU A 182 4.53 12.85 -3.25
CA LEU A 182 5.95 12.53 -3.15
C LEU A 182 6.69 13.32 -4.24
N ASP A 183 7.84 13.90 -3.92
CA ASP A 183 8.66 14.57 -4.92
C ASP A 183 9.48 13.55 -5.73
N ARG A 184 10.48 12.95 -5.14
CA ARG A 184 11.36 12.01 -5.82
C ARG A 184 11.80 10.90 -4.88
N ILE A 185 11.77 9.65 -5.36
CA ILE A 185 12.37 8.51 -4.66
C ILE A 185 13.21 7.67 -5.62
N ASN A 186 14.37 7.23 -5.14
CA ASN A 186 15.19 6.26 -5.83
C ASN A 186 15.20 4.95 -5.03
N LEU A 187 14.38 4.00 -5.45
CA LEU A 187 14.20 2.71 -4.78
C LEU A 187 15.46 1.85 -4.84
N ASP A 188 16.26 1.98 -5.92
CA ASP A 188 17.49 1.21 -6.08
C ASP A 188 18.53 1.51 -5.00
N ARG A 189 18.43 2.69 -4.39
CA ARG A 189 19.29 3.08 -3.28
C ARG A 189 18.89 2.45 -1.94
N TYR A 190 17.66 1.96 -1.81
CA TYR A 190 17.15 1.35 -0.58
C TYR A 190 17.33 -0.16 -0.56
N ILE A 191 17.35 -0.81 -1.71
CA ILE A 191 17.50 -2.25 -1.83
C ILE A 191 18.98 -2.61 -1.66
N SER A 192 19.31 -3.46 -0.69
CA SER A 192 20.63 -4.07 -0.62
C SER A 192 20.80 -4.96 -1.85
N ALA A 193 21.92 -4.78 -2.58
CA ALA A 193 22.28 -5.78 -3.57
C ALA A 193 22.33 -7.13 -2.85
N ALA A 194 21.60 -8.13 -3.36
CA ALA A 194 21.78 -9.50 -2.91
C ALA A 194 23.30 -9.77 -2.90
N PRO A 195 23.84 -10.45 -1.86
CA PRO A 195 25.24 -10.85 -1.90
C PRO A 195 25.44 -11.60 -3.20
N THR A 196 26.14 -11.01 -4.15
CA THR A 196 26.72 -11.72 -5.26
C THR A 196 27.65 -12.72 -4.61
N ASP A 197 27.33 -14.00 -4.71
CA ASP A 197 28.23 -15.08 -4.34
C ASP A 197 29.55 -14.76 -5.02
N ALA A 198 30.51 -14.32 -4.21
CA ALA A 198 31.88 -14.09 -4.63
C ALA A 198 32.56 -15.45 -4.76
N ASN A 199 32.17 -16.20 -5.79
CA ASN A 199 32.88 -17.33 -6.35
C ASN A 199 33.18 -17.02 -7.82
N GLY A 200 34.15 -16.16 -7.99
CA GLY A 200 34.73 -15.76 -9.27
C GLY A 200 36.23 -15.58 -9.10
N ASP A 201 36.95 -16.68 -9.24
CA ASP A 201 38.33 -16.80 -9.72
C ASP A 201 39.44 -15.92 -9.12
N ALA A 202 40.19 -16.54 -8.23
CA ALA A 202 41.63 -16.35 -8.18
C ALA A 202 42.30 -17.71 -7.88
N ALA A 203 42.52 -18.54 -8.89
CA ALA A 203 43.43 -19.66 -8.79
C ALA A 203 44.26 -19.72 -10.05
N SER A 204 45.40 -19.08 -10.06
CA SER A 204 46.55 -19.44 -10.85
C SER A 204 47.58 -20.10 -9.94
N GLY A 205 47.97 -21.31 -10.23
CA GLY A 205 49.17 -21.93 -9.62
C GLY A 205 49.09 -23.44 -9.49
N ALA A 206 49.36 -24.11 -10.57
CA ALA A 206 50.09 -25.39 -10.77
C ALA A 206 50.34 -26.33 -9.55
N THR A 207 49.99 -27.59 -9.62
CA THR A 207 50.87 -28.72 -9.96
C THR A 207 50.13 -30.03 -9.91
N ALA A 208 50.52 -30.87 -10.85
CA ALA A 208 50.06 -32.23 -11.17
C ALA A 208 50.31 -33.25 -10.05
N SER A 209 49.44 -34.26 -9.95
CA SER A 209 49.78 -35.68 -9.87
C SER A 209 48.53 -36.54 -9.78
N ASP A 210 48.29 -37.36 -10.78
CA ASP A 210 47.50 -38.58 -10.85
C ASP A 210 48.29 -39.76 -10.25
N PRO A 211 47.84 -41.03 -10.05
CA PRO A 211 46.53 -41.65 -10.35
C PRO A 211 46.01 -42.69 -9.32
N ALA A 212 44.81 -43.22 -9.66
CA ALA A 212 44.33 -44.59 -9.47
C ALA A 212 43.79 -45.07 -8.10
N ALA A 213 42.53 -45.49 -8.06
CA ALA A 213 42.07 -46.88 -8.03
C ALA A 213 40.60 -47.01 -7.58
N SER A 214 39.84 -47.59 -8.49
CA SER A 214 38.74 -48.57 -8.38
C SER A 214 38.13 -48.89 -6.99
N GLY A 215 36.77 -48.86 -6.94
CA GLY A 215 35.97 -49.46 -5.90
C GLY A 215 34.48 -49.44 -6.21
N SER A 216 33.98 -50.50 -6.82
CA SER A 216 32.56 -50.79 -7.04
C SER A 216 31.79 -50.97 -5.72
N GLY A 217 30.56 -50.44 -5.64
CA GLY A 217 29.65 -50.69 -4.55
C GLY A 217 28.23 -50.27 -4.93
N THR A 218 27.50 -51.24 -5.44
CA THR A 218 26.04 -51.21 -5.61
C THR A 218 25.34 -51.19 -4.22
N ALA A 219 24.41 -50.25 -4.03
CA ALA A 219 23.22 -50.49 -3.23
C ALA A 219 22.14 -49.47 -3.54
N SER A 220 21.03 -49.98 -3.96
CA SER A 220 19.72 -49.39 -4.14
C SER A 220 19.18 -48.74 -2.86
N GLY A 221 18.52 -47.61 -3.00
CA GLY A 221 17.73 -46.98 -1.96
C GLY A 221 16.92 -45.86 -2.59
N GLY A 222 15.72 -46.16 -3.01
CA GLY A 222 14.77 -45.16 -3.52
C GLY A 222 14.40 -44.17 -2.45
N SER A 223 14.45 -42.94 -2.83
CA SER A 223 13.70 -41.86 -2.17
C SER A 223 13.06 -41.03 -3.29
N ASP A 224 11.79 -41.31 -3.46
CA ASP A 224 10.90 -40.48 -4.24
C ASP A 224 10.93 -39.06 -3.73
N SER A 225 11.75 -38.20 -4.31
CA SER A 225 11.52 -36.78 -4.30
C SER A 225 10.45 -36.52 -5.36
N ALA A 226 9.20 -36.55 -4.91
CA ALA A 226 8.10 -36.05 -5.68
C ALA A 226 8.41 -34.57 -5.97
N ALA A 227 8.75 -34.28 -7.22
CA ALA A 227 8.59 -32.96 -7.79
C ALA A 227 7.16 -32.50 -7.48
N PRO A 228 6.92 -31.22 -7.14
CA PRO A 228 5.55 -30.75 -7.03
C PRO A 228 4.90 -30.96 -8.39
N SER A 229 4.01 -31.93 -8.44
CA SER A 229 3.13 -32.13 -9.58
C SER A 229 2.42 -30.80 -9.80
N SER A 230 2.63 -30.19 -10.94
CA SER A 230 1.77 -29.16 -11.48
C SER A 230 0.34 -29.72 -11.46
N GLY A 231 -0.39 -29.37 -10.39
CA GLY A 231 -1.81 -29.68 -10.30
C GLY A 231 -2.55 -29.07 -11.49
N PRO A 232 -3.69 -29.62 -11.86
CA PRO A 232 -4.50 -29.10 -12.96
C PRO A 232 -4.73 -27.61 -12.72
N ALA A 233 -4.66 -26.82 -13.79
CA ALA A 233 -4.92 -25.39 -13.82
C ALA A 233 -6.06 -25.07 -12.87
N ALA A 234 -5.81 -24.22 -11.89
CA ALA A 234 -6.83 -23.79 -10.94
C ALA A 234 -7.96 -23.17 -11.75
N GLY A 235 -9.08 -23.88 -11.85
CA GLY A 235 -10.22 -23.42 -12.63
C GLY A 235 -10.67 -22.04 -12.15
N GLY A 236 -11.44 -21.33 -12.96
CA GLY A 236 -11.89 -19.96 -12.69
C GLY A 236 -12.38 -19.71 -11.27
N ASP A 237 -12.96 -20.74 -10.60
CA ASP A 237 -13.43 -20.68 -9.22
C ASP A 237 -12.31 -20.49 -8.19
N ALA A 238 -11.16 -21.14 -8.38
CA ALA A 238 -10.01 -20.98 -7.49
C ALA A 238 -9.41 -19.58 -7.62
N MET A 239 -9.36 -19.03 -8.83
CA MET A 239 -8.91 -17.67 -9.10
C MET A 239 -9.89 -16.65 -8.47
N VAL A 240 -11.19 -16.81 -8.66
CA VAL A 240 -12.22 -15.96 -8.04
C VAL A 240 -12.07 -15.95 -6.52
N LYS A 241 -11.83 -17.13 -5.91
CA LYS A 241 -11.57 -17.24 -4.49
C LYS A 241 -10.31 -16.47 -4.09
N THR A 242 -9.20 -16.65 -4.80
CA THR A 242 -7.94 -15.95 -4.52
C THR A 242 -8.09 -14.42 -4.56
N ILE A 243 -8.81 -13.90 -5.57
CA ILE A 243 -9.07 -12.47 -5.68
C ILE A 243 -9.92 -11.98 -4.49
N LYS A 244 -10.96 -12.72 -4.13
CA LYS A 244 -11.83 -12.37 -3.01
C LYS A 244 -11.10 -12.39 -1.67
N ASP A 245 -10.28 -13.40 -1.43
CA ASP A 245 -9.47 -13.51 -0.22
C ASP A 245 -8.47 -12.34 -0.12
N ALA A 246 -7.89 -11.92 -1.24
CA ALA A 246 -6.97 -10.77 -1.29
C ALA A 246 -7.69 -9.43 -1.04
N LEU A 247 -8.96 -9.30 -1.39
CA LEU A 247 -9.76 -8.09 -1.21
C LEU A 247 -10.52 -8.04 0.12
N ALA A 248 -10.69 -9.18 0.80
CA ALA A 248 -11.45 -9.27 2.05
C ALA A 248 -11.03 -8.24 3.13
N PRO A 249 -9.72 -7.90 3.31
CA PRO A 249 -9.33 -6.86 4.27
C PRO A 249 -9.90 -5.47 3.94
N LEU A 250 -10.34 -5.24 2.70
CA LEU A 250 -10.86 -3.95 2.23
C LEU A 250 -12.38 -3.80 2.45
N ASP A 251 -13.09 -4.90 2.72
CA ASP A 251 -14.56 -4.91 2.84
C ASP A 251 -15.08 -4.00 3.96
N GLY A 252 -14.27 -3.76 4.99
CA GLY A 252 -14.61 -2.91 6.12
C GLY A 252 -14.24 -1.43 5.97
N ILE A 253 -13.81 -0.96 4.79
CA ILE A 253 -13.22 0.37 4.62
C ILE A 253 -13.82 1.08 3.40
N ALA A 254 -14.07 2.38 3.55
CA ALA A 254 -14.28 3.29 2.43
C ALA A 254 -13.12 4.29 2.36
N ALA A 255 -12.57 4.54 1.18
CA ALA A 255 -11.48 5.50 1.03
C ALA A 255 -11.58 6.28 -0.29
N ASN A 256 -11.22 7.56 -0.24
CA ASN A 256 -10.88 8.34 -1.41
C ASN A 256 -9.38 8.63 -1.35
N TYR A 257 -8.69 8.39 -2.43
CA TYR A 257 -7.24 8.59 -2.47
C TYR A 257 -6.82 9.41 -3.69
N ARG A 258 -5.88 10.31 -3.45
CA ARG A 258 -5.19 11.09 -4.48
C ARG A 258 -3.70 11.05 -4.14
N LEU A 259 -2.97 10.30 -4.94
CA LEU A 259 -1.53 10.10 -4.77
C LEU A 259 -0.80 10.65 -6.00
N ALA A 260 0.31 11.33 -5.78
CA ALA A 260 1.16 11.80 -6.86
C ALA A 260 2.63 11.57 -6.53
N ALA A 261 3.44 11.33 -7.55
CA ALA A 261 4.88 11.31 -7.44
C ALA A 261 5.50 12.02 -8.65
N ASP A 262 6.41 12.94 -8.38
CA ASP A 262 7.07 13.66 -9.47
C ASP A 262 8.07 12.74 -10.18
N GLU A 263 8.82 11.90 -9.45
CA GLU A 263 9.73 10.91 -10.02
C GLU A 263 9.93 9.69 -9.10
N ILE A 264 9.84 8.49 -9.67
CA ILE A 264 10.26 7.23 -9.04
C ILE A 264 11.34 6.59 -9.91
N ILE A 265 12.48 6.24 -9.29
CA ILE A 265 13.55 5.50 -9.96
C ILE A 265 13.56 4.09 -9.41
N SER A 266 13.46 3.09 -10.29
CA SER A 266 13.49 1.68 -9.96
C SER A 266 14.17 0.89 -11.06
N SER A 267 15.08 0.01 -10.71
CA SER A 267 15.91 -0.79 -11.66
C SER A 267 16.59 0.06 -12.73
N GLY A 268 17.08 1.24 -12.32
CA GLY A 268 17.70 2.22 -13.21
C GLY A 268 16.73 2.97 -14.13
N VAL A 269 15.44 2.70 -14.06
CA VAL A 269 14.39 3.35 -14.86
C VAL A 269 13.81 4.53 -14.10
N SER A 270 13.79 5.71 -14.72
CA SER A 270 13.10 6.89 -14.20
C SER A 270 11.67 6.95 -14.72
N ILE A 271 10.71 6.95 -13.81
CA ILE A 271 9.27 7.06 -14.08
C ILE A 271 8.81 8.41 -13.53
N LYS A 272 8.26 9.28 -14.37
CA LYS A 272 7.92 10.66 -14.04
C LYS A 272 6.44 10.96 -14.14
N GLY A 273 5.98 11.90 -13.30
CA GLY A 273 4.63 12.42 -13.33
C GLY A 273 3.58 11.34 -13.10
N ILE A 274 3.76 10.56 -12.04
CA ILE A 274 2.81 9.52 -11.63
C ILE A 274 1.68 10.19 -10.87
N SER A 275 0.44 9.87 -11.23
CA SER A 275 -0.74 10.27 -10.47
C SER A 275 -1.75 9.14 -10.40
N ILE A 276 -2.36 8.99 -9.24
CA ILE A 276 -3.41 8.00 -8.96
C ILE A 276 -4.52 8.72 -8.21
N ASP A 277 -5.74 8.68 -8.75
CA ASP A 277 -6.94 9.24 -8.13
C ASP A 277 -8.04 8.20 -8.22
N GLY A 278 -8.70 7.94 -7.10
CA GLY A 278 -9.73 6.93 -7.06
C GLY A 278 -10.46 6.83 -5.73
N SER A 279 -11.33 5.83 -5.65
CA SER A 279 -12.04 5.49 -4.44
C SER A 279 -12.14 3.98 -4.25
N LEU A 280 -12.25 3.59 -3.00
CA LEU A 280 -12.48 2.24 -2.53
C LEU A 280 -13.75 2.25 -1.70
N THR A 281 -14.63 1.28 -1.88
CA THR A 281 -15.79 1.07 -1.02
C THR A 281 -15.99 -0.43 -0.88
N GLY A 282 -15.58 -0.98 0.26
CA GLY A 282 -15.43 -2.43 0.37
C GLY A 282 -14.48 -2.94 -0.73
N SER A 283 -14.83 -4.07 -1.34
CA SER A 283 -14.05 -4.66 -2.44
C SER A 283 -14.29 -4.02 -3.82
N GLN A 284 -15.03 -2.90 -3.90
CA GLN A 284 -15.16 -2.12 -5.13
C GLN A 284 -14.05 -1.08 -5.21
N ILE A 285 -13.22 -1.17 -6.24
CA ILE A 285 -12.12 -0.23 -6.51
C ILE A 285 -12.47 0.58 -7.75
N LYS A 286 -12.63 1.88 -7.60
CA LYS A 286 -12.81 2.81 -8.71
C LYS A 286 -11.54 3.60 -8.95
N LEU A 287 -10.96 3.44 -10.11
CA LEU A 287 -9.82 4.22 -10.59
C LEU A 287 -10.36 5.35 -11.47
N ASN A 288 -10.41 6.57 -10.95
CA ASN A 288 -10.84 7.73 -11.74
C ASN A 288 -9.75 8.12 -12.73
N ASN A 289 -8.49 8.07 -12.29
CA ASN A 289 -7.34 8.36 -13.10
C ASN A 289 -6.10 7.68 -12.55
N PHE A 290 -5.38 7.00 -13.42
CA PHE A 290 -3.98 6.66 -13.26
C PHE A 290 -3.23 7.28 -14.43
N ALA A 291 -2.12 7.94 -14.18
CA ALA A 291 -1.30 8.48 -15.26
C ALA A 291 0.19 8.33 -14.92
N VAL A 292 0.96 8.08 -15.95
CA VAL A 292 2.42 8.18 -16.00
C VAL A 292 2.76 9.09 -17.17
N ALA A 293 3.38 10.22 -16.87
CA ALA A 293 3.68 11.20 -17.91
C ALA A 293 4.85 10.75 -18.79
N ASP A 294 5.86 10.14 -18.20
CA ASP A 294 7.01 9.60 -18.92
C ASP A 294 7.67 8.44 -18.14
N ALA A 295 7.88 7.33 -18.83
CA ALA A 295 8.72 6.23 -18.40
C ALA A 295 9.55 5.77 -19.60
N VAL A 296 10.78 6.31 -19.71
CA VAL A 296 11.69 6.01 -20.83
C VAL A 296 11.05 6.27 -22.21
N GLY A 297 10.29 7.36 -22.35
CA GLY A 297 9.60 7.71 -23.61
C GLY A 297 8.21 7.06 -23.77
N LEU A 298 7.75 6.32 -22.78
CA LEU A 298 6.38 5.81 -22.69
C LEU A 298 5.54 6.72 -21.79
N SER A 299 4.31 6.98 -22.18
CA SER A 299 3.29 7.54 -21.30
C SER A 299 2.10 6.58 -21.22
N ALA A 300 1.47 6.53 -20.06
CA ALA A 300 0.32 5.66 -19.82
C ALA A 300 -0.77 6.38 -19.05
N SER A 301 -2.01 6.01 -19.29
CA SER A 301 -3.14 6.41 -18.45
C SER A 301 -4.16 5.28 -18.37
N ALA A 302 -4.81 5.16 -17.22
CA ALA A 302 -5.86 4.18 -17.02
C ALA A 302 -7.02 4.75 -16.18
N SER A 303 -8.23 4.23 -16.42
CA SER A 303 -9.42 4.51 -15.61
C SER A 303 -10.39 3.33 -15.72
N GLY A 304 -11.27 3.16 -14.72
CA GLY A 304 -12.25 2.10 -14.73
C GLY A 304 -12.68 1.70 -13.33
N VAL A 305 -13.51 0.66 -13.25
CA VAL A 305 -13.97 0.11 -11.98
C VAL A 305 -13.66 -1.38 -11.95
N PHE A 306 -13.20 -1.84 -10.82
CA PHE A 306 -13.09 -3.25 -10.49
C PHE A 306 -14.09 -3.59 -9.38
N ARG A 307 -14.98 -4.52 -9.67
CA ARG A 307 -16.03 -5.02 -8.77
C ARG A 307 -15.58 -6.32 -8.13
N GLY A 308 -15.04 -6.25 -6.92
CA GLY A 308 -14.75 -7.44 -6.09
C GLY A 308 -15.92 -7.85 -5.20
N ASP A 309 -16.89 -6.97 -5.01
CA ASP A 309 -18.05 -7.08 -4.14
C ASP A 309 -19.15 -8.02 -4.67
N ILE A 310 -19.06 -8.48 -5.91
CA ILE A 310 -20.03 -9.37 -6.56
C ILE A 310 -19.56 -10.83 -6.58
N ALA A 311 -20.45 -11.76 -6.93
CA ALA A 311 -20.19 -13.20 -6.90
C ALA A 311 -18.93 -13.59 -7.72
N VAL A 312 -18.81 -13.08 -8.94
CA VAL A 312 -17.62 -13.22 -9.78
C VAL A 312 -17.07 -11.81 -10.00
N PRO A 313 -15.86 -11.50 -9.50
CA PRO A 313 -15.24 -10.18 -9.70
C PRO A 313 -15.19 -9.79 -11.19
N ALA A 314 -15.35 -8.51 -11.47
CA ALA A 314 -15.49 -8.04 -12.84
C ALA A 314 -14.80 -6.67 -13.06
N PHE A 315 -14.39 -6.44 -14.30
CA PHE A 315 -13.99 -5.12 -14.79
C PHE A 315 -15.20 -4.39 -15.37
N GLU A 316 -15.39 -3.13 -15.02
CA GLU A 316 -16.40 -2.26 -15.59
C GLU A 316 -15.72 -1.06 -16.27
N GLY A 317 -15.71 -1.08 -17.60
CA GLY A 317 -15.17 0.00 -18.41
C GLY A 317 -13.71 0.34 -18.12
N LEU A 318 -12.88 -0.67 -17.79
CA LEU A 318 -11.44 -0.47 -17.61
C LEU A 318 -10.83 -0.07 -18.96
N LYS A 319 -10.20 1.09 -18.99
CA LYS A 319 -9.52 1.64 -20.18
C LYS A 319 -8.08 1.90 -19.81
N LEU A 320 -7.18 1.42 -20.65
CA LEU A 320 -5.75 1.71 -20.57
C LEU A 320 -5.30 2.30 -21.91
N LYS A 321 -4.63 3.42 -21.86
CA LYS A 321 -3.99 4.05 -23.01
C LYS A 321 -2.49 4.10 -22.76
N VAL A 322 -1.71 3.61 -23.71
CA VAL A 322 -0.26 3.69 -23.72
C VAL A 322 0.19 4.39 -24.99
N THR A 323 1.12 5.31 -24.86
CA THR A 323 1.72 6.00 -26.01
C THR A 323 3.23 5.91 -25.91
N ALA A 324 3.86 5.52 -26.99
CA ALA A 324 5.31 5.48 -27.12
C ALA A 324 5.75 6.36 -28.29
N LYS A 325 6.81 7.15 -28.13
CA LYS A 325 7.42 7.91 -29.23
C LYS A 325 8.13 6.99 -30.22
N THR A 326 8.70 5.89 -29.72
CA THR A 326 9.36 4.83 -30.48
C THR A 326 9.09 3.48 -29.81
N LEU A 327 9.30 2.36 -30.49
CA LEU A 327 9.21 1.01 -29.88
C LEU A 327 10.44 0.60 -29.08
N GLU A 328 11.52 1.36 -29.12
CA GLU A 328 12.76 0.99 -28.42
C GLU A 328 12.56 0.78 -26.90
N PRO A 329 11.84 1.66 -26.17
CA PRO A 329 11.57 1.45 -24.76
C PRO A 329 10.71 0.20 -24.50
N VAL A 330 9.73 -0.07 -25.37
CA VAL A 330 8.87 -1.26 -25.25
C VAL A 330 9.71 -2.53 -25.41
N ALA A 331 10.53 -2.59 -26.47
CA ALA A 331 11.40 -3.73 -26.74
C ALA A 331 12.38 -3.99 -25.58
N LYS A 332 12.96 -2.93 -25.01
CA LYS A 332 13.87 -3.04 -23.84
C LYS A 332 13.15 -3.55 -22.58
N LEU A 333 11.94 -3.07 -22.31
CA LEU A 333 11.19 -3.47 -21.12
C LEU A 333 10.61 -4.88 -21.22
N THR A 334 10.20 -5.29 -22.42
CA THR A 334 9.57 -6.61 -22.65
C THR A 334 10.54 -7.68 -23.09
N GLY A 335 11.77 -7.33 -23.47
CA GLY A 335 12.73 -8.25 -24.06
C GLY A 335 12.37 -8.73 -25.47
N ILE A 336 11.38 -8.10 -26.13
CA ILE A 336 10.93 -8.49 -27.47
C ILE A 336 11.95 -8.00 -28.52
N THR A 337 12.38 -8.92 -29.38
CA THR A 337 13.20 -8.56 -30.55
C THR A 337 12.29 -8.06 -31.68
N LEU A 338 12.49 -6.81 -32.09
CA LEU A 338 11.73 -6.24 -33.21
C LEU A 338 12.29 -6.72 -34.55
N PRO A 339 11.44 -7.04 -35.54
CA PRO A 339 11.87 -7.43 -36.90
C PRO A 339 12.62 -6.33 -37.66
N ALA A 340 12.35 -5.07 -37.38
CA ALA A 340 13.01 -3.91 -37.98
C ALA A 340 13.53 -2.95 -36.91
N PRO A 341 14.42 -2.01 -37.22
CA PRO A 341 14.87 -0.99 -36.26
C PRO A 341 13.72 -0.25 -35.61
N ALA A 342 13.77 -0.06 -34.30
CA ALA A 342 12.69 0.55 -33.52
C ALA A 342 12.28 1.94 -34.00
N SER A 343 13.20 2.69 -34.60
CA SER A 343 12.97 4.02 -35.17
C SER A 343 12.00 4.02 -36.37
N GLU A 344 11.89 2.91 -37.06
CA GLU A 344 11.03 2.79 -38.23
C GLU A 344 9.54 2.68 -37.87
N TYR A 345 9.24 2.19 -36.67
CA TYR A 345 7.86 2.04 -36.21
C TYR A 345 7.21 3.38 -35.80
N LYS A 346 7.99 4.46 -35.68
CA LYS A 346 7.53 5.80 -35.26
C LYS A 346 6.76 5.78 -33.93
N SER A 347 5.88 6.75 -33.71
CA SER A 347 5.03 6.79 -32.52
C SER A 347 3.95 5.72 -32.57
N ILE A 348 3.71 5.05 -31.44
CA ILE A 348 2.66 4.04 -31.29
C ILE A 348 1.72 4.45 -30.17
N GLN A 349 0.43 4.25 -30.41
CA GLN A 349 -0.62 4.39 -29.42
C GLN A 349 -1.35 3.05 -29.33
N ALA A 350 -1.48 2.53 -28.10
CA ALA A 350 -2.32 1.39 -27.79
C ALA A 350 -3.45 1.82 -26.85
N ASN A 351 -4.67 1.45 -27.18
CA ASN A 351 -5.84 1.59 -26.33
C ASN A 351 -6.33 0.18 -26.00
N VAL A 352 -6.53 -0.09 -24.74
CA VAL A 352 -7.03 -1.39 -24.25
C VAL A 352 -8.27 -1.14 -23.43
N GLY A 353 -9.37 -1.77 -23.79
CA GLY A 353 -10.61 -1.81 -23.03
C GLY A 353 -10.81 -3.21 -22.47
N LEU A 354 -11.15 -3.33 -21.16
CA LEU A 354 -11.59 -4.56 -20.56
C LEU A 354 -12.94 -4.36 -19.87
N ASN A 355 -13.87 -5.30 -20.12
CA ASN A 355 -15.19 -5.25 -19.52
C ASN A 355 -15.74 -6.66 -19.30
N GLY A 356 -16.34 -6.92 -18.14
CA GLY A 356 -16.93 -8.21 -17.80
C GLY A 356 -16.15 -8.99 -16.74
N PRO A 357 -16.56 -10.25 -16.49
CA PRO A 357 -16.02 -11.05 -15.40
C PRO A 357 -14.53 -11.38 -15.62
N VAL A 358 -13.78 -11.49 -14.53
CA VAL A 358 -12.33 -11.81 -14.58
C VAL A 358 -12.03 -13.16 -15.22
N THR A 359 -13.01 -14.07 -15.23
CA THR A 359 -12.91 -15.41 -15.84
C THR A 359 -12.97 -15.39 -17.35
N GLY A 360 -13.48 -14.30 -17.95
CA GLY A 360 -13.61 -14.17 -19.40
C GLY A 360 -14.01 -12.74 -19.79
N PRO A 361 -13.14 -11.74 -19.56
CA PRO A 361 -13.47 -10.36 -19.90
C PRO A 361 -13.43 -10.14 -21.42
N ASN A 362 -14.30 -9.27 -21.89
CA ASN A 362 -14.21 -8.76 -23.24
C ASN A 362 -12.99 -7.84 -23.35
N LEU A 363 -12.17 -8.07 -24.36
CA LEU A 363 -11.05 -7.23 -24.74
C LEU A 363 -11.40 -6.42 -25.97
N ASP A 364 -11.11 -5.14 -25.92
CA ASP A 364 -11.08 -4.22 -27.04
C ASP A 364 -9.67 -3.62 -27.11
N LEU A 365 -8.89 -4.02 -28.09
CA LEU A 365 -7.50 -3.55 -28.29
C LEU A 365 -7.42 -2.83 -29.64
N ASP A 366 -6.98 -1.59 -29.61
CA ASP A 366 -6.62 -0.79 -30.78
C ASP A 366 -5.18 -0.34 -30.65
N VAL A 367 -4.35 -0.77 -31.59
CA VAL A 367 -2.95 -0.35 -31.69
C VAL A 367 -2.77 0.39 -33.00
N SER A 368 -2.33 1.63 -32.93
CA SER A 368 -2.17 2.48 -34.10
C SER A 368 -0.82 3.18 -34.14
N ASN A 369 -0.31 3.33 -35.35
CA ASN A 369 0.81 4.19 -35.69
C ASN A 369 0.53 4.86 -37.05
N PRO A 370 1.36 5.79 -37.54
CA PRO A 370 1.13 6.48 -38.81
C PRO A 370 1.11 5.56 -40.04
N LEU A 371 1.53 4.30 -39.95
CA LEU A 371 1.62 3.38 -41.07
C LEU A 371 0.50 2.35 -41.07
N MET A 372 0.04 1.92 -39.84
CA MET A 372 -0.93 0.84 -39.69
C MET A 372 -1.79 1.02 -38.44
N GLN A 373 -2.97 0.41 -38.47
CA GLN A 373 -3.85 0.23 -37.33
C GLN A 373 -4.21 -1.24 -37.22
N VAL A 374 -4.16 -1.76 -36.01
CA VAL A 374 -4.54 -3.14 -35.65
C VAL A 374 -5.60 -3.07 -34.58
N ALA A 375 -6.76 -3.65 -34.85
CA ALA A 375 -7.85 -3.79 -33.89
C ALA A 375 -8.10 -5.27 -33.60
N LEU A 376 -8.20 -5.61 -32.32
CA LEU A 376 -8.50 -6.94 -31.85
C LEU A 376 -9.65 -6.88 -30.85
N ASN A 377 -10.76 -7.50 -31.18
CA ASN A 377 -11.96 -7.53 -30.34
C ASN A 377 -12.30 -8.99 -30.05
N GLY A 378 -12.45 -9.34 -28.77
CA GLY A 378 -12.72 -10.72 -28.40
C GLY A 378 -12.93 -10.94 -26.92
N VAL A 379 -13.03 -12.18 -26.53
CA VAL A 379 -13.10 -12.61 -25.12
C VAL A 379 -11.79 -13.25 -24.74
N LEU A 380 -11.19 -12.74 -23.65
CA LEU A 380 -10.01 -13.35 -23.07
C LEU A 380 -10.41 -14.62 -22.31
N GLN A 381 -9.73 -15.71 -22.57
CA GLN A 381 -9.90 -16.96 -21.85
C GLN A 381 -8.70 -17.19 -20.97
N ASP A 382 -8.92 -17.64 -19.73
CA ASP A 382 -7.88 -18.00 -18.78
C ASP A 382 -6.83 -16.88 -18.56
N LEU A 383 -7.30 -15.63 -18.41
CA LEU A 383 -6.46 -14.41 -18.35
C LEU A 383 -5.30 -14.51 -17.36
N PHE A 384 -5.48 -15.21 -16.24
CA PHE A 384 -4.48 -15.42 -15.19
C PHE A 384 -4.04 -16.89 -15.04
N GLY A 385 -4.44 -17.74 -15.97
CA GLY A 385 -4.09 -19.17 -15.96
C GLY A 385 -2.78 -19.47 -16.68
N ALA A 386 -2.51 -20.77 -16.84
CA ALA A 386 -1.27 -21.24 -17.46
C ALA A 386 -1.25 -21.04 -18.98
N THR A 387 -2.41 -20.97 -19.62
CA THR A 387 -2.57 -20.87 -21.08
C THR A 387 -3.59 -19.79 -21.45
N PRO A 388 -3.23 -18.50 -21.29
CA PRO A 388 -4.13 -17.43 -21.69
C PRO A 388 -4.42 -17.51 -23.19
N GLY A 389 -5.71 -17.39 -23.53
CA GLY A 389 -6.19 -17.43 -24.92
C GLY A 389 -7.10 -16.26 -25.24
N ILE A 390 -7.36 -16.06 -26.51
CA ILE A 390 -8.35 -15.09 -26.99
C ILE A 390 -9.20 -15.70 -28.09
N ASP A 391 -10.50 -15.56 -27.93
CA ASP A 391 -11.46 -15.85 -28.99
C ASP A 391 -11.99 -14.53 -29.53
N GLY A 392 -11.61 -14.16 -30.74
CA GLY A 392 -11.90 -12.82 -31.22
C GLY A 392 -11.61 -12.59 -32.70
N LYS A 393 -11.83 -11.35 -33.11
CA LYS A 393 -11.64 -10.88 -34.48
C LYS A 393 -10.49 -9.89 -34.53
N LEU A 394 -9.52 -10.19 -35.38
CA LEU A 394 -8.41 -9.31 -35.71
C LEU A 394 -8.70 -8.58 -37.02
N ALA A 395 -8.60 -7.26 -37.02
CA ALA A 395 -8.65 -6.41 -38.20
C ALA A 395 -7.35 -5.61 -38.29
N MET A 396 -6.81 -5.52 -39.49
CA MET A 396 -5.62 -4.71 -39.75
C MET A 396 -5.87 -3.81 -40.95
N GLN A 397 -5.50 -2.55 -40.83
CA GLN A 397 -5.51 -1.56 -41.90
C GLN A 397 -4.09 -0.99 -42.03
N ALA A 398 -3.60 -0.92 -43.25
CA ALA A 398 -2.28 -0.40 -43.54
C ALA A 398 -2.37 0.71 -44.65
N SER A 399 -1.63 1.78 -44.43
CA SER A 399 -1.58 2.87 -45.44
C SER A 399 -0.87 2.47 -46.72
N SER A 400 0.06 1.50 -46.63
CA SER A 400 0.78 0.88 -47.75
C SER A 400 1.36 -0.44 -47.31
N LEU A 401 1.00 -1.54 -47.96
CA LEU A 401 1.55 -2.85 -47.71
C LEU A 401 3.07 -2.88 -47.91
N ASN A 402 3.57 -2.20 -48.93
CA ASN A 402 5.00 -2.15 -49.24
C ASN A 402 5.85 -1.50 -48.10
N ARG A 403 5.22 -0.66 -47.27
CA ARG A 403 5.88 -0.03 -46.11
C ARG A 403 5.73 -0.86 -44.86
N VAL A 404 4.66 -1.62 -44.73
CA VAL A 404 4.36 -2.40 -43.50
C VAL A 404 4.95 -3.80 -43.53
N LEU A 405 4.93 -4.47 -44.71
CA LEU A 405 5.45 -5.84 -44.85
C LEU A 405 6.92 -5.98 -44.41
N PRO A 406 7.86 -5.09 -44.74
CA PRO A 406 9.23 -5.19 -44.24
C PRO A 406 9.35 -5.06 -42.71
N LEU A 407 8.40 -4.40 -42.04
CA LEU A 407 8.38 -4.24 -40.60
C LEU A 407 7.93 -5.49 -39.85
N VAL A 408 7.09 -6.34 -40.50
CA VAL A 408 6.54 -7.55 -39.88
C VAL A 408 7.18 -8.83 -40.46
N ALA A 409 7.73 -8.76 -41.66
CA ALA A 409 8.39 -9.84 -42.36
C ALA A 409 9.64 -9.29 -43.09
N PRO A 410 10.77 -9.12 -42.39
CA PRO A 410 11.96 -8.43 -42.92
C PRO A 410 12.61 -9.16 -44.10
N THR A 411 12.28 -10.45 -44.33
CA THR A 411 12.71 -11.21 -45.49
C THR A 411 11.84 -11.02 -46.72
N TYR A 412 10.76 -10.23 -46.59
CA TYR A 412 9.87 -9.93 -47.72
C TYR A 412 10.43 -8.80 -48.57
N GLU A 413 10.76 -9.10 -49.82
CA GLU A 413 11.12 -8.12 -50.85
C GLU A 413 9.86 -7.77 -51.67
N PRO A 414 9.37 -6.52 -51.61
CA PRO A 414 8.19 -6.16 -52.37
C PRO A 414 8.48 -6.17 -53.88
N SER A 415 7.85 -7.09 -54.61
CA SER A 415 7.88 -7.13 -56.07
C SER A 415 6.65 -6.39 -56.62
N GLY A 416 6.79 -5.10 -56.93
CA GLY A 416 5.77 -4.28 -57.57
C GLY A 416 5.08 -3.29 -56.65
N ASN A 417 4.35 -2.32 -57.23
CA ASN A 417 3.49 -1.35 -56.54
C ASN A 417 2.16 -2.02 -56.20
N LEU A 418 1.97 -2.44 -54.95
CA LEU A 418 0.68 -2.79 -54.35
C LEU A 418 0.06 -1.60 -53.67
#